data_a1e803b06b1695fa7f4950a26721f704
#
_entry.id   a1e803b06b1695fa7f4950a26721f704
#
_cell.length_a   1.000
_cell.length_b   1.000
_cell.length_c   1.000
_cell.angle_alpha   90.00
_cell.angle_beta   90.00
_cell.angle_gamma   90.00
#
_symmetry.space_group_name_H-M   'P 1'
#
loop_
_entity.id
_entity.type
_entity.pdbx_description
1 polymer ?
#
loop_
_entity_poly.entity_id
_entity_poly.type
_entity_poly.pdbx_seq_one_letter_code
_entity_poly.pdbx_strand_id
1 'polypeptide(L)'
;MMTAVIATGLCACAERAEILTDMNGNGTTDNDSFQIQMTRAVPTQYFSEATEQGQVVRIEYESKDYTRAGRPATRKPAYVYLPYGYDARRPYDVIYLMHGWTGRAEDTFETLGGAQKNILDWMIQQGDCKPVIVVSPTWDADNRTKGWGESCREIAVFHNECENGLIPAVESRFSTYAETTDRAGIVASRDHRAFGGFSLGSVTTWYIFEHCFDLQRFFLPMSGDSWHVSTFGGQTAPEQTAQFLASVVRASPYGTESGFHVWHAVGTQDARFYQTHNQAMACMQLTDVFTPHNFSYHQREGGRHDYNSVVEFVYNALSFFFPADTGQSFTRTSRISDVMNDPAFGEWGRLIFPVDEGYWSGETLEQLRLAWYNYIDPDKTVEICNYLKAHAGSVFINIYTESEKQADPRKRDTGLFFFRGKPGAPFAVCNAGGAFAYVGAMHDSFPHALELSKLGYNAFALIYRPDDAYEDLARAIAYIHDHADKLGVSVSGYSLWGGSAGARMAAVLGNADYLRQLTGRIDLPQASAVVMQYTGYGTVSPQDAATYACVGTGDGIAPWSAMRQRLQGLSALGIPTEFHAYDGLPHGFGLGTGTVAEGWLADAVRFWEAQKAG
;
A
#
# COMPACT_ATOMS: atom_id res chain seq x y z
N MET A 1 6.01 -55.07 -27.14
CA MET A 1 6.69 -53.94 -26.47
C MET A 1 6.07 -52.62 -26.90
N MET A 2 4.76 -52.44 -26.63
CA MET A 2 4.05 -51.20 -27.00
C MET A 2 2.75 -51.09 -26.21
N THR A 3 2.85 -51.17 -24.87
CA THR A 3 1.66 -51.08 -23.99
C THR A 3 1.98 -50.43 -22.62
N ALA A 4 3.15 -49.79 -22.48
CA ALA A 4 3.57 -49.23 -21.18
C ALA A 4 3.67 -47.68 -21.14
N VAL A 5 3.28 -46.96 -22.19
CA VAL A 5 3.44 -45.47 -22.25
C VAL A 5 2.11 -44.73 -22.08
N ILE A 6 0.97 -45.42 -22.05
CA ILE A 6 -0.35 -44.77 -21.96
C ILE A 6 -0.85 -44.67 -20.50
N ALA A 7 -0.24 -45.39 -19.56
CA ALA A 7 -0.68 -45.36 -18.14
C ALA A 7 -0.12 -44.17 -17.31
N THR A 8 0.97 -43.54 -17.75
CA THR A 8 1.56 -42.39 -17.00
C THR A 8 0.90 -41.05 -17.33
N GLY A 9 0.23 -40.91 -18.46
CA GLY A 9 -0.46 -39.67 -18.84
C GLY A 9 -1.81 -39.45 -18.12
N LEU A 10 -2.46 -40.53 -17.73
CA LEU A 10 -3.78 -40.50 -17.05
C LEU A 10 -3.64 -40.24 -15.53
N CYS A 11 -2.49 -40.62 -14.94
CA CYS A 11 -2.24 -40.36 -13.51
C CYS A 11 -1.95 -38.87 -13.22
N ALA A 12 -1.24 -38.20 -14.13
CA ALA A 12 -0.97 -36.77 -14.00
C ALA A 12 -2.22 -35.88 -14.17
N CYS A 13 -3.21 -36.35 -14.95
CA CYS A 13 -4.48 -35.61 -15.07
C CYS A 13 -5.41 -35.81 -13.86
N ALA A 14 -5.33 -36.97 -13.18
CA ALA A 14 -6.12 -37.23 -11.97
C ALA A 14 -5.57 -36.45 -10.77
N GLU A 15 -4.24 -36.40 -10.60
CA GLU A 15 -3.61 -35.54 -9.57
C GLU A 15 -3.87 -34.04 -9.78
N ARG A 16 -3.97 -33.62 -11.06
CA ARG A 16 -4.32 -32.24 -11.41
C ARG A 16 -5.77 -31.88 -11.03
N ALA A 17 -6.69 -32.83 -11.10
CA ALA A 17 -8.08 -32.63 -10.70
C ALA A 17 -8.25 -32.66 -9.16
N GLU A 18 -7.47 -33.47 -8.45
CA GLU A 18 -7.52 -33.54 -6.99
C GLU A 18 -6.93 -32.29 -6.32
N ILE A 19 -5.84 -31.72 -6.86
CA ILE A 19 -5.25 -30.45 -6.36
C ILE A 19 -6.22 -29.27 -6.57
N LEU A 20 -6.97 -29.25 -7.67
CA LEU A 20 -7.95 -28.20 -7.95
C LEU A 20 -9.25 -28.35 -7.12
N THR A 21 -9.62 -29.56 -6.70
CA THR A 21 -10.82 -29.80 -5.90
C THR A 21 -10.61 -29.59 -4.40
N ASP A 22 -9.39 -29.75 -3.90
CA ASP A 22 -9.08 -29.50 -2.49
C ASP A 22 -8.95 -28.01 -2.16
N MET A 23 -8.69 -27.16 -3.16
CA MET A 23 -8.62 -25.69 -3.02
C MET A 23 -9.99 -24.98 -3.18
N ASN A 24 -11.06 -25.70 -3.55
CA ASN A 24 -12.44 -25.18 -3.64
C ASN A 24 -13.30 -25.49 -2.40
N GLY A 25 -12.71 -26.02 -1.35
CA GLY A 25 -13.38 -26.21 -0.07
C GLY A 25 -13.50 -24.88 0.69
N ASN A 26 -14.70 -24.32 0.74
CA ASN A 26 -15.20 -23.28 1.68
C ASN A 26 -14.14 -22.64 2.57
N GLY A 27 -13.25 -21.83 1.98
CA GLY A 27 -12.26 -21.05 2.71
C GLY A 27 -12.80 -19.64 2.95
N THR A 28 -12.98 -19.28 4.18
CA THR A 28 -13.10 -17.89 4.66
C THR A 28 -11.97 -17.07 4.06
N THR A 29 -12.30 -15.92 3.45
CA THR A 29 -11.32 -14.97 2.91
C THR A 29 -10.59 -14.27 4.05
N ASP A 30 -9.48 -14.88 4.50
CA ASP A 30 -8.50 -14.22 5.33
C ASP A 30 -7.70 -13.28 4.38
N ASN A 31 -7.87 -11.96 4.50
CA ASN A 31 -7.10 -10.98 3.72
C ASN A 31 -5.58 -11.07 3.99
N ASP A 32 -5.16 -11.76 5.05
CA ASP A 32 -3.76 -12.00 5.40
C ASP A 32 -3.23 -13.35 4.87
N SER A 33 -4.08 -14.18 4.23
CA SER A 33 -3.66 -15.43 3.62
C SER A 33 -3.45 -15.28 2.12
N PHE A 34 -2.36 -15.87 1.60
CA PHE A 34 -2.12 -15.92 0.17
C PHE A 34 -3.24 -16.66 -0.56
N GLN A 35 -3.71 -16.09 -1.65
CA GLN A 35 -4.64 -16.71 -2.58
C GLN A 35 -4.07 -16.67 -3.99
N ILE A 36 -4.29 -17.73 -4.75
CA ILE A 36 -4.04 -17.72 -6.20
C ILE A 36 -5.16 -16.90 -6.83
N GLN A 37 -4.77 -15.81 -7.49
CA GLN A 37 -5.73 -14.91 -8.13
C GLN A 37 -5.90 -15.26 -9.61
N MET A 38 -7.13 -15.19 -10.10
CA MET A 38 -7.38 -15.33 -11.53
C MET A 38 -7.31 -13.98 -12.21
N THR A 39 -6.67 -13.91 -13.39
CA THR A 39 -6.66 -12.68 -14.21
C THR A 39 -8.04 -12.36 -14.73
N ARG A 40 -8.33 -11.06 -14.86
CA ARG A 40 -9.51 -10.57 -15.59
C ARG A 40 -9.19 -10.55 -17.08
N ALA A 41 -10.11 -11.06 -17.90
CA ALA A 41 -9.97 -11.01 -19.34
C ALA A 41 -9.93 -9.54 -19.84
N VAL A 42 -9.10 -9.27 -20.83
CA VAL A 42 -9.09 -7.97 -21.51
C VAL A 42 -10.42 -7.80 -22.26
N PRO A 43 -11.13 -6.67 -22.08
CA PRO A 43 -12.36 -6.40 -22.84
C PRO A 43 -12.12 -6.50 -24.35
N THR A 44 -13.00 -7.17 -25.08
CA THR A 44 -12.81 -7.44 -26.52
C THR A 44 -12.58 -6.18 -27.34
N GLN A 45 -13.22 -5.08 -27.00
CA GLN A 45 -13.06 -3.80 -27.68
C GLN A 45 -11.63 -3.22 -27.58
N TYR A 46 -10.86 -3.59 -26.55
CA TYR A 46 -9.50 -3.08 -26.34
C TYR A 46 -8.48 -3.64 -27.35
N PHE A 47 -8.85 -4.66 -28.10
CA PHE A 47 -8.02 -5.17 -29.21
C PHE A 47 -8.12 -4.34 -30.49
N SER A 48 -9.09 -3.43 -30.60
CA SER A 48 -9.23 -2.47 -31.68
C SER A 48 -8.62 -1.10 -31.32
N GLU A 49 -8.44 -0.25 -32.31
CA GLU A 49 -7.95 1.12 -32.10
C GLU A 49 -8.88 1.93 -31.19
N ALA A 50 -8.32 2.63 -30.22
CA ALA A 50 -9.03 3.60 -29.39
C ALA A 50 -9.15 4.95 -30.11
N THR A 51 -10.05 5.81 -29.61
CA THR A 51 -10.19 7.17 -30.14
C THR A 51 -9.00 8.05 -29.75
N GLU A 52 -8.51 7.89 -28.52
CA GLU A 52 -7.32 8.55 -28.00
C GLU A 52 -6.14 7.59 -28.11
N GLN A 53 -5.21 7.88 -29.04
CA GLN A 53 -4.11 6.98 -29.34
C GLN A 53 -2.77 7.58 -28.92
N GLY A 54 -2.00 6.80 -28.17
CA GLY A 54 -0.60 7.05 -27.92
C GLY A 54 0.26 6.74 -29.15
N GLN A 55 1.55 6.99 -29.04
CA GLN A 55 2.53 6.72 -30.10
C GLN A 55 3.65 5.81 -29.62
N VAL A 56 4.14 4.97 -30.52
CA VAL A 56 5.34 4.18 -30.29
C VAL A 56 6.52 4.81 -31.04
N VAL A 57 7.58 5.17 -30.32
CA VAL A 57 8.80 5.74 -30.88
C VAL A 57 9.96 4.76 -30.71
N ARG A 58 10.74 4.57 -31.78
CA ARG A 58 11.97 3.80 -31.72
C ARG A 58 13.12 4.74 -31.31
N ILE A 59 13.86 4.34 -30.28
CA ILE A 59 15.08 5.01 -29.86
C ILE A 59 16.28 4.09 -30.05
N GLU A 60 17.48 4.67 -30.11
CA GLU A 60 18.74 3.96 -29.96
C GLU A 60 19.53 4.57 -28.81
N TYR A 61 20.22 3.71 -28.06
CA TYR A 61 21.05 4.13 -26.93
C TYR A 61 22.40 3.40 -26.92
N GLU A 62 23.39 4.08 -26.39
CA GLU A 62 24.72 3.52 -26.18
C GLU A 62 24.66 2.55 -24.99
N SER A 63 25.27 1.37 -25.19
CA SER A 63 25.39 0.32 -24.19
C SER A 63 26.77 -0.36 -24.29
N LYS A 64 26.94 -1.45 -23.58
CA LYS A 64 28.13 -2.28 -23.60
C LYS A 64 27.76 -3.75 -23.70
N ASP A 65 28.58 -4.54 -24.36
CA ASP A 65 28.44 -6.00 -24.32
C ASP A 65 29.07 -6.52 -23.01
N TYR A 66 28.20 -6.73 -22.02
CA TYR A 66 28.60 -7.20 -20.69
C TYR A 66 28.97 -8.69 -20.65
N THR A 67 28.74 -9.44 -21.74
CA THR A 67 29.17 -10.86 -21.86
C THR A 67 30.63 -11.01 -22.20
N ARG A 68 31.31 -9.94 -22.67
CA ARG A 68 32.70 -9.97 -23.14
C ARG A 68 33.65 -9.23 -22.21
N ALA A 69 34.87 -9.76 -22.12
CA ALA A 69 35.95 -9.05 -21.44
C ALA A 69 36.19 -7.69 -22.13
N GLY A 70 36.44 -6.65 -21.33
CA GLY A 70 36.61 -5.29 -21.84
C GLY A 70 35.31 -4.56 -22.17
N ARG A 71 34.15 -5.24 -22.12
CA ARG A 71 32.79 -4.65 -22.28
C ARG A 71 32.73 -3.69 -23.46
N PRO A 72 32.96 -4.17 -24.71
CA PRO A 72 32.99 -3.30 -25.89
C PRO A 72 31.70 -2.53 -26.04
N ALA A 73 31.78 -1.29 -26.54
CA ALA A 73 30.61 -0.46 -26.79
C ALA A 73 29.70 -1.13 -27.82
N THR A 74 28.42 -1.03 -27.61
CA THR A 74 27.35 -1.47 -28.50
C THR A 74 26.26 -0.44 -28.54
N ARG A 75 25.37 -0.55 -29.53
CA ARG A 75 24.23 0.33 -29.68
C ARG A 75 22.99 -0.51 -29.86
N LYS A 76 21.97 -0.24 -29.04
CA LYS A 76 20.75 -1.05 -29.00
C LYS A 76 19.50 -0.23 -29.25
N PRO A 77 18.49 -0.82 -29.90
CA PRO A 77 17.18 -0.21 -30.00
C PRO A 77 16.36 -0.46 -28.74
N ALA A 78 15.43 0.46 -28.47
CA ALA A 78 14.26 0.22 -27.64
C ALA A 78 13.04 0.90 -28.29
N TYR A 79 11.86 0.33 -28.05
CA TYR A 79 10.60 0.92 -28.50
C TYR A 79 9.88 1.46 -27.29
N VAL A 80 9.42 2.71 -27.37
CA VAL A 80 8.83 3.45 -26.25
C VAL A 80 7.44 3.91 -26.64
N TYR A 81 6.44 3.39 -25.93
CA TYR A 81 5.07 3.90 -26.00
C TYR A 81 4.95 5.14 -25.13
N LEU A 82 4.46 6.21 -25.72
CA LEU A 82 4.09 7.45 -25.07
C LEU A 82 2.55 7.57 -25.10
N PRO A 83 1.89 7.82 -23.97
CA PRO A 83 0.43 7.87 -23.91
C PRO A 83 -0.14 9.04 -24.73
N TYR A 84 -1.43 8.95 -25.08
CA TYR A 84 -2.15 10.07 -25.69
C TYR A 84 -1.99 11.34 -24.88
N GLY A 85 -1.73 12.46 -25.55
CA GLY A 85 -1.52 13.74 -24.88
C GLY A 85 -0.24 13.81 -24.03
N TYR A 86 0.77 12.97 -24.31
CA TYR A 86 2.07 13.04 -23.63
C TYR A 86 2.62 14.47 -23.60
N ASP A 87 2.95 14.97 -22.40
CA ASP A 87 3.50 16.30 -22.15
C ASP A 87 4.82 16.18 -21.39
N ALA A 88 5.92 16.59 -22.01
CA ALA A 88 7.25 16.54 -21.40
C ALA A 88 7.42 17.40 -20.13
N ARG A 89 6.41 18.19 -19.76
CA ARG A 89 6.38 18.98 -18.52
C ARG A 89 5.77 18.24 -17.34
N ARG A 90 5.20 17.05 -17.56
CA ARG A 90 4.58 16.21 -16.53
C ARG A 90 5.38 14.93 -16.36
N PRO A 91 5.64 14.47 -15.14
CA PRO A 91 6.25 13.17 -14.92
C PRO A 91 5.26 12.03 -15.17
N TYR A 92 5.77 10.90 -15.66
CA TYR A 92 5.02 9.68 -15.92
C TYR A 92 5.68 8.50 -15.22
N ASP A 93 4.86 7.58 -14.74
CA ASP A 93 5.31 6.24 -14.35
C ASP A 93 5.85 5.51 -15.58
N VAL A 94 6.80 4.58 -15.38
CA VAL A 94 7.43 3.85 -16.46
C VAL A 94 7.53 2.35 -16.17
N ILE A 95 7.23 1.52 -17.17
CA ILE A 95 7.47 0.08 -17.11
C ILE A 95 8.35 -0.37 -18.27
N TYR A 96 9.33 -1.22 -17.97
CA TYR A 96 10.18 -1.90 -18.94
C TYR A 96 9.70 -3.33 -19.13
N LEU A 97 9.34 -3.73 -20.36
CA LEU A 97 8.80 -5.05 -20.70
C LEU A 97 9.73 -5.80 -21.62
N MET A 98 10.41 -6.83 -21.11
CA MET A 98 11.37 -7.65 -21.82
C MET A 98 10.67 -8.81 -22.54
N HIS A 99 11.03 -9.00 -23.81
CA HIS A 99 10.53 -10.09 -24.67
C HIS A 99 11.00 -11.50 -24.22
N GLY A 100 10.42 -12.56 -24.79
CA GLY A 100 10.85 -13.93 -24.61
C GLY A 100 12.02 -14.33 -25.55
N TRP A 101 12.51 -15.59 -25.42
CA TRP A 101 13.46 -16.15 -26.37
C TRP A 101 12.89 -16.10 -27.79
N THR A 102 13.71 -15.80 -28.78
CA THR A 102 13.37 -15.51 -30.18
C THR A 102 12.65 -14.16 -30.42
N GLY A 103 12.31 -13.43 -29.38
CA GLY A 103 11.70 -12.11 -29.50
C GLY A 103 12.69 -11.00 -29.77
N ARG A 104 12.18 -9.79 -30.03
CA ARG A 104 12.89 -8.56 -30.34
C ARG A 104 12.26 -7.37 -29.63
N ALA A 105 12.94 -6.24 -29.66
CA ALA A 105 12.47 -5.01 -28.99
C ALA A 105 11.10 -4.53 -29.51
N GLU A 106 10.77 -4.73 -30.78
CA GLU A 106 9.51 -4.34 -31.38
C GLU A 106 8.32 -5.23 -31.01
N ASP A 107 8.57 -6.47 -30.58
CA ASP A 107 7.54 -7.52 -30.44
C ASP A 107 6.42 -7.16 -29.44
N THR A 108 6.72 -6.39 -28.40
CA THR A 108 5.70 -5.91 -27.45
C THR A 108 4.59 -5.14 -28.18
N PHE A 109 4.92 -4.38 -29.22
CA PHE A 109 3.97 -3.51 -29.91
C PHE A 109 3.57 -3.99 -31.31
N GLU A 110 4.25 -5.00 -31.87
CA GLU A 110 3.96 -5.53 -33.22
C GLU A 110 3.22 -6.87 -33.18
N THR A 111 3.38 -7.66 -32.11
CA THR A 111 2.67 -8.93 -31.99
C THR A 111 1.15 -8.77 -31.85
N LEU A 112 0.40 -9.76 -32.30
CA LEU A 112 -1.07 -9.76 -32.31
C LEU A 112 -1.65 -8.52 -33.02
N GLY A 113 -0.96 -8.01 -34.08
CA GLY A 113 -1.42 -6.85 -34.84
C GLY A 113 -1.40 -5.55 -34.04
N GLY A 114 -0.51 -5.39 -33.08
CA GLY A 114 -0.39 -4.19 -32.25
C GLY A 114 -1.33 -4.18 -31.04
N ALA A 115 -1.84 -5.33 -30.63
CA ALA A 115 -2.83 -5.44 -29.57
C ALA A 115 -2.37 -4.77 -28.26
N GLN A 116 -1.09 -4.90 -27.88
CA GLN A 116 -0.62 -4.28 -26.63
C GLN A 116 -0.77 -2.76 -26.64
N LYS A 117 -0.47 -2.10 -27.77
CA LYS A 117 -0.66 -0.65 -27.90
C LYS A 117 -2.14 -0.28 -27.78
N ASN A 118 -3.00 -0.98 -28.50
CA ASN A 118 -4.44 -0.71 -28.46
C ASN A 118 -5.01 -0.88 -27.04
N ILE A 119 -4.59 -1.93 -26.34
CA ILE A 119 -5.00 -2.17 -24.95
C ILE A 119 -4.53 -1.04 -24.04
N LEU A 120 -3.30 -0.56 -24.18
CA LEU A 120 -2.77 0.59 -23.40
C LEU A 120 -3.59 1.86 -23.67
N ASP A 121 -3.88 2.15 -24.93
CA ASP A 121 -4.70 3.30 -25.31
C ASP A 121 -6.09 3.23 -24.66
N TRP A 122 -6.75 2.09 -24.73
CA TRP A 122 -8.04 1.89 -24.09
C TRP A 122 -7.98 1.97 -22.56
N MET A 123 -6.98 1.34 -21.93
CA MET A 123 -6.80 1.39 -20.48
C MET A 123 -6.70 2.83 -19.98
N ILE A 124 -5.91 3.65 -20.65
CA ILE A 124 -5.72 5.05 -20.31
C ILE A 124 -7.00 5.86 -20.58
N GLN A 125 -7.63 5.65 -21.73
CA GLN A 125 -8.87 6.34 -22.10
C GLN A 125 -10.04 5.99 -21.17
N GLN A 126 -10.13 4.74 -20.68
CA GLN A 126 -11.18 4.30 -19.76
C GLN A 126 -10.83 4.51 -18.27
N GLY A 127 -9.60 4.90 -17.98
CA GLY A 127 -9.16 5.07 -16.60
C GLY A 127 -8.92 3.74 -15.85
N ASP A 128 -8.52 2.67 -16.55
CA ASP A 128 -8.08 1.43 -15.94
C ASP A 128 -6.68 1.56 -15.33
N CYS A 129 -5.86 2.47 -15.86
CA CYS A 129 -4.55 2.84 -15.31
C CYS A 129 -4.22 4.31 -15.59
N LYS A 130 -3.22 4.86 -14.88
CA LYS A 130 -2.65 6.18 -15.20
C LYS A 130 -2.01 6.18 -16.60
N PRO A 131 -1.91 7.36 -17.26
CA PRO A 131 -1.00 7.50 -18.38
C PRO A 131 0.42 7.06 -17.99
N VAL A 132 0.94 6.04 -18.68
CA VAL A 132 2.21 5.38 -18.38
C VAL A 132 3.11 5.29 -19.61
N ILE A 133 4.42 5.40 -19.41
CA ILE A 133 5.43 5.12 -20.45
C ILE A 133 5.73 3.62 -20.41
N VAL A 134 5.64 2.95 -21.58
CA VAL A 134 5.97 1.53 -21.68
C VAL A 134 7.18 1.37 -22.61
N VAL A 135 8.23 0.75 -22.11
CA VAL A 135 9.50 0.57 -22.83
C VAL A 135 9.70 -0.91 -23.15
N SER A 136 9.92 -1.22 -24.41
CA SER A 136 10.27 -2.57 -24.86
C SER A 136 11.73 -2.59 -25.30
N PRO A 137 12.66 -3.05 -24.42
CA PRO A 137 14.08 -3.19 -24.74
C PRO A 137 14.39 -4.57 -25.32
N THR A 138 15.66 -4.81 -25.62
CA THR A 138 16.19 -6.13 -25.94
C THR A 138 17.54 -6.37 -25.24
N TRP A 139 17.79 -7.61 -24.82
CA TRP A 139 19.14 -8.01 -24.36
C TRP A 139 20.12 -8.17 -25.53
N ASP A 140 19.63 -8.41 -26.74
CA ASP A 140 20.42 -8.67 -27.92
C ASP A 140 20.93 -7.37 -28.57
N ALA A 141 22.25 -7.23 -28.72
CA ALA A 141 22.87 -6.08 -29.36
C ALA A 141 22.44 -5.87 -30.81
N ASP A 142 22.17 -6.94 -31.53
CA ASP A 142 21.82 -6.91 -32.95
C ASP A 142 20.27 -6.91 -33.15
N ASN A 143 19.50 -6.93 -32.09
CA ASN A 143 18.02 -7.06 -32.10
C ASN A 143 17.55 -8.20 -33.01
N ARG A 144 18.11 -9.38 -32.85
CA ARG A 144 17.75 -10.58 -33.61
C ARG A 144 17.82 -11.84 -32.77
N THR A 145 17.10 -12.86 -33.21
CA THR A 145 17.10 -14.16 -32.54
C THR A 145 18.49 -14.78 -32.53
N LYS A 146 18.95 -15.15 -31.33
CA LYS A 146 20.20 -15.87 -31.10
C LYS A 146 19.96 -17.29 -30.58
N GLY A 147 21.01 -18.09 -30.53
CA GLY A 147 20.95 -19.42 -29.95
C GLY A 147 20.67 -19.39 -28.46
N TRP A 148 20.00 -20.41 -27.96
CA TRP A 148 19.56 -20.52 -26.56
C TRP A 148 20.68 -20.19 -25.54
N GLY A 149 21.83 -20.84 -25.66
CA GLY A 149 22.96 -20.63 -24.73
C GLY A 149 23.59 -19.24 -24.80
N GLU A 150 23.45 -18.53 -25.92
CA GLU A 150 23.92 -17.14 -26.07
C GLU A 150 22.93 -16.22 -25.35
N SER A 151 21.63 -16.35 -25.60
CA SER A 151 20.59 -15.59 -24.93
C SER A 151 20.62 -15.79 -23.41
N CYS A 152 20.86 -17.02 -22.92
CA CYS A 152 21.00 -17.27 -21.48
C CYS A 152 22.19 -16.52 -20.85
N ARG A 153 23.29 -16.34 -21.56
CA ARG A 153 24.42 -15.54 -21.05
C ARG A 153 24.14 -14.05 -21.07
N GLU A 154 23.40 -13.56 -22.06
CA GLU A 154 23.04 -12.15 -22.18
C GLU A 154 22.05 -11.71 -21.09
N ILE A 155 20.97 -12.49 -20.87
CA ILE A 155 19.99 -12.16 -19.83
C ILE A 155 20.60 -12.15 -18.43
N ALA A 156 21.55 -13.03 -18.14
CA ALA A 156 22.20 -13.11 -16.82
C ALA A 156 23.01 -11.84 -16.46
N VAL A 157 23.44 -11.07 -17.45
CA VAL A 157 24.23 -9.84 -17.24
C VAL A 157 23.46 -8.56 -17.63
N PHE A 158 22.21 -8.69 -18.08
CA PHE A 158 21.41 -7.56 -18.57
C PHE A 158 21.14 -6.51 -17.48
N HIS A 159 21.14 -6.89 -16.23
CA HIS A 159 21.02 -5.96 -15.10
C HIS A 159 22.05 -4.82 -15.14
N ASN A 160 23.28 -5.10 -15.58
CA ASN A 160 24.30 -4.06 -15.75
C ASN A 160 23.92 -3.03 -16.82
N GLU A 161 23.32 -3.48 -17.92
CA GLU A 161 22.83 -2.62 -18.97
C GLU A 161 21.60 -1.83 -18.52
N CYS A 162 20.69 -2.50 -17.83
CA CYS A 162 19.49 -1.88 -17.29
C CYS A 162 19.83 -0.64 -16.45
N GLU A 163 20.77 -0.80 -15.52
CA GLU A 163 21.22 0.28 -14.63
C GLU A 163 22.03 1.36 -15.36
N ASN A 164 23.01 0.97 -16.17
CA ASN A 164 24.04 1.90 -16.67
C ASN A 164 23.80 2.40 -18.10
N GLY A 165 22.79 1.89 -18.79
CA GLY A 165 22.49 2.20 -20.18
C GLY A 165 21.03 2.52 -20.43
N LEU A 166 20.15 1.52 -20.26
CA LEU A 166 18.75 1.61 -20.66
C LEU A 166 17.96 2.65 -19.86
N ILE A 167 17.93 2.54 -18.52
CA ILE A 167 17.17 3.46 -17.66
C ILE A 167 17.66 4.89 -17.86
N PRO A 168 18.97 5.21 -17.75
CA PRO A 168 19.46 6.56 -18.01
C PRO A 168 19.11 7.09 -19.41
N ALA A 169 19.19 6.24 -20.43
CA ALA A 169 18.91 6.66 -21.81
C ALA A 169 17.43 6.98 -22.07
N VAL A 170 16.53 6.22 -21.47
CA VAL A 170 15.08 6.46 -21.58
C VAL A 170 14.68 7.67 -20.75
N GLU A 171 15.06 7.71 -19.48
CA GLU A 171 14.56 8.70 -18.53
C GLU A 171 15.23 10.08 -18.66
N SER A 172 16.35 10.17 -19.42
CA SER A 172 16.87 11.46 -19.88
C SER A 172 16.15 12.04 -21.10
N ARG A 173 15.43 11.22 -21.85
CA ARG A 173 14.71 11.63 -23.08
C ARG A 173 13.23 11.88 -22.88
N PHE A 174 12.62 11.17 -21.95
CA PHE A 174 11.19 11.23 -21.68
C PHE A 174 10.96 11.62 -20.22
N SER A 175 9.92 12.39 -19.99
CA SER A 175 9.60 12.90 -18.66
C SER A 175 9.07 11.78 -17.78
N THR A 176 9.89 11.34 -16.83
CA THR A 176 9.54 10.41 -15.76
C THR A 176 9.70 11.10 -14.41
N TYR A 177 9.46 10.37 -13.31
CA TYR A 177 9.69 10.90 -11.97
C TYR A 177 11.18 10.99 -11.58
N ALA A 178 12.12 10.58 -12.45
CA ALA A 178 13.56 10.74 -12.22
C ALA A 178 13.95 12.20 -12.50
N GLU A 179 14.24 12.97 -11.46
CA GLU A 179 14.75 14.35 -11.60
C GLU A 179 16.15 14.39 -12.22
N THR A 180 16.97 13.37 -11.92
CA THR A 180 18.28 13.15 -12.53
C THR A 180 18.41 11.68 -12.93
N THR A 181 19.26 11.41 -13.94
CA THR A 181 19.46 10.05 -14.45
C THR A 181 20.77 9.41 -13.96
N ASP A 182 21.39 9.97 -12.95
CA ASP A 182 22.40 9.30 -12.16
C ASP A 182 21.75 8.27 -11.21
N ARG A 183 22.57 7.40 -10.61
CA ARG A 183 22.06 6.35 -9.73
C ARG A 183 21.17 6.90 -8.58
N ALA A 184 21.54 8.03 -8.01
CA ALA A 184 20.80 8.60 -6.89
C ALA A 184 19.38 9.07 -7.29
N GLY A 185 19.25 9.74 -8.44
CA GLY A 185 17.95 10.16 -8.97
C GLY A 185 17.09 8.97 -9.42
N ILE A 186 17.71 7.95 -10.01
CA ILE A 186 17.03 6.72 -10.41
C ILE A 186 16.49 5.97 -9.17
N VAL A 187 17.28 5.87 -8.10
CA VAL A 187 16.83 5.27 -6.82
C VAL A 187 15.73 6.11 -6.17
N ALA A 188 15.86 7.43 -6.18
CA ALA A 188 14.85 8.33 -5.59
C ALA A 188 13.47 8.21 -6.29
N SER A 189 13.45 7.89 -7.57
CA SER A 189 12.23 7.72 -8.38
C SER A 189 11.75 6.27 -8.50
N ARG A 190 12.33 5.33 -7.74
CA ARG A 190 12.06 3.88 -7.86
C ARG A 190 10.58 3.50 -7.74
N ASP A 191 9.82 4.24 -6.93
CA ASP A 191 8.41 3.97 -6.66
C ASP A 191 7.49 4.20 -7.88
N HIS A 192 8.04 4.82 -8.90
CA HIS A 192 7.40 5.11 -10.19
C HIS A 192 7.92 4.23 -11.32
N ARG A 193 8.63 3.12 -10.99
CA ARG A 193 9.25 2.26 -11.99
C ARG A 193 8.91 0.80 -11.78
N ALA A 194 8.60 0.12 -12.90
CA ALA A 194 8.39 -1.31 -12.96
C ALA A 194 9.32 -1.97 -13.99
N PHE A 195 9.66 -3.23 -13.75
CA PHE A 195 10.29 -4.10 -14.73
C PHE A 195 9.52 -5.42 -14.84
N GLY A 196 9.26 -5.86 -16.06
CA GLY A 196 8.59 -7.11 -16.32
C GLY A 196 9.11 -7.80 -17.58
N GLY A 197 8.70 -9.04 -17.77
CA GLY A 197 9.05 -9.76 -18.99
C GLY A 197 8.46 -11.14 -19.09
N PHE A 198 8.44 -11.68 -20.29
CA PHE A 198 7.83 -12.95 -20.64
C PHE A 198 8.86 -14.03 -20.90
N SER A 199 8.68 -15.25 -20.38
CA SER A 199 9.55 -16.40 -20.66
C SER A 199 11.02 -16.11 -20.24
N LEU A 200 11.99 -16.05 -21.15
CA LEU A 200 13.34 -15.57 -20.83
C LEU A 200 13.35 -14.12 -20.31
N GLY A 201 12.40 -13.29 -20.72
CA GLY A 201 12.18 -11.96 -20.12
C GLY A 201 11.74 -12.04 -18.66
N SER A 202 10.98 -13.07 -18.28
CA SER A 202 10.66 -13.34 -16.86
C SER A 202 11.92 -13.71 -16.07
N VAL A 203 12.78 -14.56 -16.62
CA VAL A 203 14.09 -14.87 -16.03
C VAL A 203 14.94 -13.60 -15.90
N THR A 204 14.92 -12.73 -16.91
CA THR A 204 15.58 -11.41 -16.87
C THR A 204 14.99 -10.56 -15.73
N THR A 205 13.65 -10.57 -15.54
CA THR A 205 13.00 -9.84 -14.45
C THR A 205 13.50 -10.31 -13.09
N TRP A 206 13.74 -11.62 -12.91
CA TRP A 206 14.31 -12.14 -11.66
C TRP A 206 15.77 -11.73 -11.47
N TYR A 207 16.59 -11.62 -12.53
CA TYR A 207 17.93 -11.03 -12.43
C TYR A 207 17.89 -9.52 -12.10
N ILE A 208 16.90 -8.79 -12.62
CA ILE A 208 16.68 -7.40 -12.23
C ILE A 208 16.24 -7.30 -10.76
N PHE A 209 15.36 -8.19 -10.28
CA PHE A 209 15.00 -8.30 -8.87
C PHE A 209 16.24 -8.55 -7.98
N GLU A 210 17.14 -9.41 -8.41
CA GLU A 210 18.36 -9.75 -7.67
C GLU A 210 19.36 -8.57 -7.60
N HIS A 211 19.62 -7.89 -8.72
CA HIS A 211 20.72 -6.95 -8.84
C HIS A 211 20.33 -5.48 -8.85
N CYS A 212 19.06 -5.17 -9.14
CA CYS A 212 18.53 -3.82 -9.30
C CYS A 212 17.28 -3.58 -8.44
N PHE A 213 17.18 -4.24 -7.31
CA PHE A 213 16.02 -4.18 -6.42
C PHE A 213 15.71 -2.75 -5.94
N ASP A 214 16.76 -1.95 -5.78
CA ASP A 214 16.65 -0.55 -5.37
C ASP A 214 16.32 0.42 -6.51
N LEU A 215 16.27 -0.05 -7.75
CA LEU A 215 15.91 0.79 -8.91
C LEU A 215 14.43 0.68 -9.30
N GLN A 216 13.76 -0.40 -8.88
CA GLN A 216 12.35 -0.67 -9.22
C GLN A 216 11.55 -0.94 -7.94
N ARG A 217 10.28 -0.53 -7.94
CA ARG A 217 9.32 -0.94 -6.92
C ARG A 217 8.54 -2.17 -7.35
N PHE A 218 8.19 -2.26 -8.64
CA PHE A 218 7.28 -3.27 -9.15
C PHE A 218 7.98 -4.24 -10.10
N PHE A 219 7.68 -5.53 -9.94
CA PHE A 219 8.23 -6.61 -10.76
C PHE A 219 7.11 -7.46 -11.34
N LEU A 220 7.15 -7.69 -12.66
CA LEU A 220 6.16 -8.46 -13.43
C LEU A 220 6.81 -9.65 -14.14
N PRO A 221 7.24 -10.70 -13.43
CA PRO A 221 7.71 -11.91 -14.07
C PRO A 221 6.52 -12.72 -14.62
N MET A 222 6.50 -12.97 -15.93
CA MET A 222 5.44 -13.66 -16.65
C MET A 222 5.93 -14.97 -17.25
N SER A 223 5.36 -16.12 -16.85
CA SER A 223 5.64 -17.45 -17.42
C SER A 223 7.12 -17.85 -17.36
N GLY A 224 7.76 -17.70 -16.20
CA GLY A 224 9.15 -18.06 -15.95
C GLY A 224 9.54 -17.87 -14.49
N ASP A 225 10.70 -18.41 -14.14
CA ASP A 225 11.23 -18.54 -12.78
C ASP A 225 12.63 -17.94 -12.63
N SER A 226 13.13 -17.81 -11.42
CA SER A 226 14.52 -17.39 -11.15
C SER A 226 15.50 -18.54 -11.42
N TRP A 227 16.59 -18.20 -12.12
CA TRP A 227 17.66 -19.15 -12.46
C TRP A 227 18.94 -18.93 -11.66
N HIS A 228 18.88 -18.20 -10.57
CA HIS A 228 20.05 -17.99 -9.71
C HIS A 228 20.60 -19.30 -9.14
N VAL A 229 19.72 -20.10 -8.52
CA VAL A 229 20.12 -21.37 -7.87
C VAL A 229 20.45 -22.44 -8.93
N SER A 230 19.61 -22.56 -9.94
CA SER A 230 19.79 -23.45 -11.08
C SER A 230 18.90 -23.03 -12.23
N THR A 231 19.25 -23.45 -13.46
CA THR A 231 18.33 -23.31 -14.58
C THR A 231 17.02 -24.06 -14.27
N PHE A 232 15.89 -23.38 -14.43
CA PHE A 232 14.58 -23.84 -13.98
C PHE A 232 14.51 -24.09 -12.46
N GLY A 233 15.08 -23.14 -11.69
CA GLY A 233 15.16 -23.24 -10.22
C GLY A 233 13.80 -23.41 -9.54
N GLY A 234 12.75 -22.78 -10.06
CA GLY A 234 11.39 -22.97 -9.57
C GLY A 234 10.85 -24.40 -9.72
N GLN A 235 11.37 -25.21 -10.65
CA GLN A 235 11.01 -26.62 -10.79
C GLN A 235 11.99 -27.54 -10.07
N THR A 236 13.28 -27.25 -10.14
CA THR A 236 14.35 -28.16 -9.67
C THR A 236 14.73 -27.97 -8.22
N ALA A 237 14.53 -26.75 -7.68
CA ALA A 237 14.89 -26.36 -6.32
C ALA A 237 14.02 -25.17 -5.83
N PRO A 238 12.68 -25.30 -5.78
CA PRO A 238 11.78 -24.17 -5.52
C PRO A 238 12.02 -23.53 -4.15
N GLU A 239 12.25 -24.32 -3.10
CA GLU A 239 12.46 -23.81 -1.74
C GLU A 239 13.79 -23.04 -1.66
N GLN A 240 14.88 -23.55 -2.26
CA GLN A 240 16.16 -22.86 -2.28
C GLN A 240 16.07 -21.57 -3.10
N THR A 241 15.32 -21.60 -4.21
CA THR A 241 15.06 -20.42 -5.04
C THR A 241 14.29 -19.36 -4.27
N ALA A 242 13.23 -19.75 -3.57
CA ALA A 242 12.46 -18.84 -2.71
C ALA A 242 13.31 -18.26 -1.56
N GLN A 243 14.12 -19.09 -0.88
CA GLN A 243 15.03 -18.63 0.17
C GLN A 243 16.08 -17.65 -0.36
N PHE A 244 16.61 -17.89 -1.55
CA PHE A 244 17.50 -16.94 -2.20
C PHE A 244 16.81 -15.60 -2.45
N LEU A 245 15.62 -15.60 -3.07
CA LEU A 245 14.84 -14.37 -3.32
C LEU A 245 14.50 -13.63 -2.02
N ALA A 246 14.14 -14.37 -0.96
CA ALA A 246 13.92 -13.80 0.36
C ALA A 246 15.19 -13.16 0.95
N SER A 247 16.37 -13.73 0.66
CA SER A 247 17.64 -13.14 1.11
C SER A 247 17.94 -11.80 0.44
N VAL A 248 17.57 -11.63 -0.84
CA VAL A 248 17.67 -10.35 -1.56
C VAL A 248 16.79 -9.29 -0.89
N VAL A 249 15.55 -9.66 -0.58
CA VAL A 249 14.61 -8.76 0.12
C VAL A 249 15.14 -8.35 1.49
N ARG A 250 15.58 -9.31 2.31
CA ARG A 250 16.12 -9.04 3.65
C ARG A 250 17.37 -8.17 3.65
N ALA A 251 18.17 -8.22 2.58
CA ALA A 251 19.38 -7.42 2.44
C ALA A 251 19.11 -5.97 2.01
N SER A 252 17.91 -5.67 1.53
CA SER A 252 17.56 -4.37 0.96
C SER A 252 16.85 -3.47 1.99
N PRO A 253 17.16 -2.17 2.05
CA PRO A 253 16.37 -1.22 2.84
C PRO A 253 14.94 -1.05 2.30
N TYR A 254 14.67 -1.50 1.07
CA TYR A 254 13.35 -1.50 0.43
C TYR A 254 12.60 -2.83 0.61
N GLY A 255 13.17 -3.79 1.33
CA GLY A 255 12.57 -5.10 1.62
C GLY A 255 11.44 -5.04 2.66
N THR A 256 10.73 -3.94 2.76
CA THR A 256 9.55 -3.76 3.62
C THR A 256 8.28 -4.19 2.89
N GLU A 257 7.22 -4.44 3.61
CA GLU A 257 5.93 -4.88 3.07
C GLU A 257 5.36 -3.95 1.99
N SER A 258 5.55 -2.64 2.12
CA SER A 258 5.11 -1.65 1.15
C SER A 258 6.23 -1.16 0.21
N GLY A 259 7.45 -1.64 0.40
CA GLY A 259 8.62 -1.15 -0.33
C GLY A 259 8.78 -1.74 -1.73
N PHE A 260 8.10 -2.84 -2.04
CA PHE A 260 8.10 -3.48 -3.36
C PHE A 260 6.84 -4.30 -3.59
N HIS A 261 6.60 -4.72 -4.83
CA HIS A 261 5.59 -5.72 -5.13
C HIS A 261 6.01 -6.59 -6.32
N VAL A 262 5.91 -7.90 -6.16
CA VAL A 262 6.04 -8.88 -7.24
C VAL A 262 4.64 -9.35 -7.66
N TRP A 263 4.26 -9.08 -8.92
CA TRP A 263 3.04 -9.59 -9.55
C TRP A 263 3.42 -10.75 -10.48
N HIS A 264 3.49 -11.98 -9.93
CA HIS A 264 3.95 -13.17 -10.64
C HIS A 264 2.80 -13.84 -11.39
N ALA A 265 2.98 -14.19 -12.67
CA ALA A 265 1.89 -14.68 -13.51
C ALA A 265 2.26 -15.87 -14.41
N VAL A 266 1.26 -16.74 -14.63
CA VAL A 266 1.38 -17.84 -15.60
C VAL A 266 0.01 -18.31 -16.09
N GLY A 267 -0.06 -18.85 -17.30
CA GLY A 267 -1.26 -19.53 -17.83
C GLY A 267 -1.41 -20.94 -17.29
N THR A 268 -2.63 -21.39 -17.01
CA THR A 268 -2.88 -22.75 -16.46
C THR A 268 -2.52 -23.88 -17.45
N GLN A 269 -2.38 -23.58 -18.76
CA GLN A 269 -1.92 -24.49 -19.81
C GLN A 269 -0.54 -24.11 -20.37
N ASP A 270 0.20 -23.24 -19.65
CA ASP A 270 1.52 -22.80 -20.07
C ASP A 270 2.56 -23.93 -19.89
N ALA A 271 3.48 -24.07 -20.86
CA ALA A 271 4.58 -25.02 -20.77
C ALA A 271 5.56 -24.70 -19.60
N ARG A 272 5.51 -23.50 -19.05
CA ARG A 272 6.29 -23.04 -17.90
C ARG A 272 5.47 -23.00 -16.61
N PHE A 273 4.31 -23.63 -16.57
CA PHE A 273 3.41 -23.62 -15.42
C PHE A 273 4.13 -24.10 -14.14
N TYR A 274 4.73 -25.26 -14.17
CA TYR A 274 5.32 -25.87 -12.96
C TYR A 274 6.51 -25.06 -12.41
N GLN A 275 7.35 -24.50 -13.28
CA GLN A 275 8.48 -23.66 -12.87
C GLN A 275 7.99 -22.41 -12.13
N THR A 276 7.01 -21.74 -12.72
CA THR A 276 6.43 -20.52 -12.18
C THR A 276 5.62 -20.79 -10.92
N HIS A 277 4.75 -21.79 -10.96
CA HIS A 277 3.86 -22.18 -9.87
C HIS A 277 4.63 -22.62 -8.62
N ASN A 278 5.56 -23.56 -8.76
CA ASN A 278 6.29 -24.09 -7.59
C ASN A 278 7.14 -23.01 -6.91
N GLN A 279 7.78 -22.12 -7.70
CA GLN A 279 8.47 -20.97 -7.11
C GLN A 279 7.52 -20.05 -6.38
N ALA A 280 6.37 -19.71 -6.97
CA ALA A 280 5.38 -18.86 -6.32
C ALA A 280 4.90 -19.47 -5.01
N MET A 281 4.53 -20.76 -5.03
CA MET A 281 4.10 -21.47 -3.82
C MET A 281 5.18 -21.51 -2.74
N ALA A 282 6.45 -21.71 -3.12
CA ALA A 282 7.56 -21.69 -2.17
C ALA A 282 7.80 -20.28 -1.59
N CYS A 283 7.68 -19.22 -2.38
CA CYS A 283 7.74 -17.84 -1.88
C CYS A 283 6.61 -17.56 -0.87
N MET A 284 5.38 -17.97 -1.17
CA MET A 284 4.21 -17.77 -0.32
C MET A 284 4.30 -18.51 1.04
N GLN A 285 5.22 -19.47 1.20
CA GLN A 285 5.50 -20.10 2.50
C GLN A 285 6.45 -19.27 3.38
N LEU A 286 7.15 -18.28 2.83
CA LEU A 286 8.08 -17.42 3.55
C LEU A 286 7.38 -16.12 4.00
N THR A 287 6.36 -16.26 4.85
CA THR A 287 5.45 -15.19 5.25
C THR A 287 6.08 -14.08 6.09
N ASP A 288 7.31 -14.30 6.58
CA ASP A 288 8.13 -13.28 7.21
C ASP A 288 8.76 -12.28 6.20
N VAL A 289 8.72 -12.60 4.91
CA VAL A 289 9.29 -11.77 3.83
C VAL A 289 8.26 -11.46 2.77
N PHE A 290 7.60 -12.49 2.25
CA PHE A 290 6.57 -12.34 1.24
C PHE A 290 5.20 -12.36 1.91
N THR A 291 4.42 -11.32 1.68
CA THR A 291 3.07 -11.17 2.21
C THR A 291 2.12 -10.84 1.05
N PRO A 292 0.79 -10.98 1.19
CA PRO A 292 -0.16 -10.57 0.16
C PRO A 292 -0.01 -9.10 -0.28
N HIS A 293 0.64 -8.25 0.52
CA HIS A 293 0.86 -6.84 0.20
C HIS A 293 2.08 -6.58 -0.70
N ASN A 294 3.06 -7.52 -0.76
CA ASN A 294 4.27 -7.35 -1.56
C ASN A 294 4.53 -8.47 -2.57
N PHE A 295 3.70 -9.52 -2.54
CA PHE A 295 3.79 -10.63 -3.49
C PHE A 295 2.38 -11.14 -3.82
N SER A 296 2.04 -11.20 -5.09
CA SER A 296 0.79 -11.78 -5.58
C SER A 296 1.05 -12.76 -6.71
N TYR A 297 0.29 -13.86 -6.73
CA TYR A 297 0.41 -14.90 -7.74
C TYR A 297 -0.88 -15.05 -8.54
N HIS A 298 -0.76 -14.89 -9.85
CA HIS A 298 -1.89 -14.79 -10.76
C HIS A 298 -1.86 -15.88 -11.82
N GLN A 299 -3.04 -16.43 -12.13
CA GLN A 299 -3.21 -17.40 -13.18
C GLN A 299 -4.21 -16.93 -14.23
N ARG A 300 -3.91 -17.20 -15.50
CA ARG A 300 -4.86 -17.08 -16.60
C ARG A 300 -5.45 -18.44 -16.92
N GLU A 301 -6.76 -18.61 -16.76
CA GLU A 301 -7.43 -19.87 -17.10
C GLU A 301 -7.30 -20.18 -18.60
N GLY A 302 -6.88 -21.40 -18.92
CA GLY A 302 -6.61 -21.83 -20.30
C GLY A 302 -5.43 -21.11 -20.97
N GLY A 303 -4.75 -20.20 -20.27
CA GLY A 303 -3.62 -19.43 -20.79
C GLY A 303 -2.45 -20.33 -21.18
N ARG A 304 -1.84 -20.06 -22.34
CA ARG A 304 -0.69 -20.77 -22.89
C ARG A 304 0.55 -19.89 -22.89
N HIS A 305 1.69 -20.48 -23.32
CA HIS A 305 2.96 -19.79 -23.44
C HIS A 305 3.00 -18.90 -24.70
N ASP A 306 2.20 -17.84 -24.71
CA ASP A 306 2.02 -16.97 -25.88
C ASP A 306 1.66 -15.52 -25.47
N TYR A 307 1.70 -14.62 -26.47
CA TYR A 307 1.40 -13.21 -26.25
C TYR A 307 -0.07 -12.92 -25.95
N ASN A 308 -1.01 -13.84 -26.19
CA ASN A 308 -2.40 -13.66 -25.72
C ASN A 308 -2.46 -13.70 -24.19
N SER A 309 -1.57 -14.48 -23.55
CA SER A 309 -1.43 -14.48 -22.10
C SER A 309 -0.70 -13.22 -21.62
N VAL A 310 0.35 -12.80 -22.32
CA VAL A 310 1.15 -11.60 -21.97
C VAL A 310 0.30 -10.34 -21.93
N VAL A 311 -0.51 -10.06 -22.96
CA VAL A 311 -1.33 -8.82 -23.01
C VAL A 311 -2.33 -8.77 -21.86
N GLU A 312 -2.88 -9.92 -21.44
CA GLU A 312 -3.79 -10.01 -20.30
C GLU A 312 -3.06 -9.81 -18.97
N PHE A 313 -1.85 -10.36 -18.81
CA PHE A 313 -1.03 -10.12 -17.63
C PHE A 313 -0.64 -8.65 -17.49
N VAL A 314 -0.21 -8.00 -18.57
CA VAL A 314 0.12 -6.58 -18.58
C VAL A 314 -1.10 -5.72 -18.27
N TYR A 315 -2.27 -6.03 -18.84
CA TYR A 315 -3.54 -5.35 -18.54
C TYR A 315 -3.86 -5.38 -17.04
N ASN A 316 -3.79 -6.54 -16.40
CA ASN A 316 -4.10 -6.65 -14.98
C ASN A 316 -3.01 -6.01 -14.10
N ALA A 317 -1.73 -6.21 -14.42
CA ALA A 317 -0.62 -5.70 -13.63
C ALA A 317 -0.54 -4.16 -13.66
N LEU A 318 -0.75 -3.52 -14.81
CA LEU A 318 -0.70 -2.05 -14.91
C LEU A 318 -1.83 -1.37 -14.13
N SER A 319 -3.04 -1.96 -14.13
CA SER A 319 -4.14 -1.48 -13.29
C SER A 319 -3.81 -1.57 -11.79
N PHE A 320 -2.93 -2.48 -11.39
CA PHE A 320 -2.47 -2.62 -10.02
C PHE A 320 -1.24 -1.74 -9.71
N PHE A 321 -0.24 -1.68 -10.60
CA PHE A 321 1.00 -0.92 -10.36
C PHE A 321 0.78 0.59 -10.42
N PHE A 322 0.02 1.02 -11.42
CA PHE A 322 -0.24 2.41 -11.74
C PHE A 322 -1.76 2.62 -11.87
N PRO A 323 -2.52 2.38 -10.79
CA PRO A 323 -3.96 2.56 -10.84
C PRO A 323 -4.24 3.95 -11.35
N ALA A 324 -5.22 4.08 -12.23
CA ALA A 324 -5.68 5.40 -12.62
C ALA A 324 -5.91 6.20 -11.33
N ASP A 325 -5.52 7.46 -11.36
CA ASP A 325 -6.12 8.39 -10.44
C ASP A 325 -7.61 8.24 -10.75
N THR A 326 -8.32 7.40 -9.98
CA THR A 326 -9.75 7.14 -10.19
C THR A 326 -10.42 8.47 -10.09
N GLY A 327 -10.30 9.14 -11.19
CA GLY A 327 -10.31 10.54 -11.46
C GLY A 327 -11.61 11.23 -11.14
N GLN A 328 -11.95 11.27 -9.93
CA GLN A 328 -12.50 12.43 -9.29
C GLN A 328 -11.95 12.40 -7.87
N SER A 329 -10.99 13.26 -7.59
CA SER A 329 -10.82 13.76 -6.25
C SER A 329 -12.21 14.07 -5.74
N PHE A 330 -12.58 13.51 -4.61
CA PHE A 330 -13.83 13.90 -3.99
C PHE A 330 -13.86 15.42 -3.86
N THR A 331 -15.01 15.99 -4.10
CA THR A 331 -15.27 17.42 -3.98
C THR A 331 -16.31 17.65 -2.89
N ARG A 332 -16.55 18.88 -2.52
CA ARG A 332 -17.61 19.22 -1.56
C ARG A 332 -18.99 18.65 -1.98
N THR A 333 -19.24 18.54 -3.31
CA THR A 333 -20.49 18.04 -3.86
C THR A 333 -20.53 16.54 -4.08
N SER A 334 -19.42 15.81 -3.77
CA SER A 334 -19.41 14.35 -3.82
C SER A 334 -20.41 13.78 -2.81
N ARG A 335 -21.19 12.78 -3.24
CA ARG A 335 -22.19 12.14 -2.37
C ARG A 335 -21.47 11.27 -1.33
N ILE A 336 -21.93 11.32 -0.10
CA ILE A 336 -21.39 10.52 1.01
C ILE A 336 -21.47 9.03 0.67
N SER A 337 -22.59 8.58 0.08
CA SER A 337 -22.76 7.20 -0.39
C SER A 337 -21.70 6.77 -1.41
N ASP A 338 -21.31 7.67 -2.34
CA ASP A 338 -20.31 7.36 -3.37
C ASP A 338 -18.91 7.27 -2.75
N VAL A 339 -18.63 8.08 -1.72
CA VAL A 339 -17.39 7.95 -0.93
C VAL A 339 -17.35 6.61 -0.21
N MET A 340 -18.41 6.25 0.54
CA MET A 340 -18.46 4.99 1.30
C MET A 340 -18.35 3.74 0.42
N ASN A 341 -18.88 3.81 -0.81
CA ASN A 341 -18.90 2.69 -1.76
C ASN A 341 -17.81 2.81 -2.85
N ASP A 342 -16.85 3.72 -2.70
CA ASP A 342 -15.76 3.84 -3.67
C ASP A 342 -14.98 2.51 -3.71
N PRO A 343 -14.77 1.92 -4.90
CA PRO A 343 -14.08 0.63 -5.03
C PRO A 343 -12.67 0.60 -4.42
N ALA A 344 -12.00 1.75 -4.31
CA ALA A 344 -10.69 1.84 -3.68
C ALA A 344 -10.71 1.48 -2.19
N PHE A 345 -11.85 1.67 -1.52
CA PHE A 345 -11.98 1.46 -0.08
C PHE A 345 -12.44 0.04 0.30
N GLY A 346 -13.04 -0.71 -0.64
CA GLY A 346 -13.57 -2.04 -0.35
C GLY A 346 -14.52 -2.02 0.87
N GLU A 347 -14.43 -3.01 1.74
CA GLU A 347 -15.35 -3.15 2.89
C GLU A 347 -15.17 -2.09 3.98
N TRP A 348 -13.99 -1.46 4.09
CA TRP A 348 -13.74 -0.47 5.15
C TRP A 348 -14.26 0.94 4.82
N GLY A 349 -14.67 1.21 3.57
CA GLY A 349 -15.25 2.50 3.19
C GLY A 349 -16.43 2.92 4.06
N ARG A 350 -17.24 1.98 4.53
CA ARG A 350 -18.34 2.20 5.46
C ARG A 350 -17.91 2.71 6.85
N LEU A 351 -16.63 2.56 7.21
CA LEU A 351 -16.09 3.01 8.50
C LEU A 351 -15.59 4.46 8.48
N ILE A 352 -15.61 5.11 7.32
CA ILE A 352 -15.18 6.51 7.16
C ILE A 352 -16.15 7.46 7.88
N PHE A 353 -17.44 7.10 7.89
CA PHE A 353 -18.51 7.82 8.60
C PHE A 353 -19.08 6.92 9.70
N PRO A 354 -19.88 7.45 10.64
CA PRO A 354 -20.46 6.62 11.68
C PRO A 354 -21.24 5.43 11.10
N VAL A 355 -20.96 4.23 11.63
CA VAL A 355 -21.60 2.98 11.16
C VAL A 355 -23.12 3.02 11.35
N ASP A 356 -23.59 3.62 12.44
CA ASP A 356 -25.02 3.88 12.66
C ASP A 356 -25.41 5.20 11.98
N GLU A 357 -26.18 5.08 10.91
CA GLU A 357 -26.65 6.20 10.09
C GLU A 357 -27.54 7.20 10.87
N GLY A 358 -28.07 6.81 12.04
CA GLY A 358 -28.82 7.71 12.90
C GLY A 358 -28.01 8.86 13.49
N TYR A 359 -26.68 8.79 13.45
CA TYR A 359 -25.77 9.80 14.01
C TYR A 359 -25.18 10.76 13.01
N TRP A 360 -25.49 10.65 11.72
CA TRP A 360 -25.09 11.61 10.71
C TRP A 360 -26.18 11.89 9.71
N SER A 361 -26.04 12.99 8.98
CA SER A 361 -26.98 13.39 7.93
C SER A 361 -26.28 14.24 6.89
N GLY A 362 -26.92 14.43 5.76
CA GLY A 362 -26.39 15.14 4.59
C GLY A 362 -26.30 14.19 3.40
N GLU A 363 -26.40 14.73 2.19
CA GLU A 363 -26.31 13.97 0.95
C GLU A 363 -24.89 14.05 0.37
N THR A 364 -24.22 15.21 0.55
CA THR A 364 -22.88 15.50 0.03
C THR A 364 -21.90 15.81 1.16
N LEU A 365 -20.58 15.79 0.86
CA LEU A 365 -19.53 16.07 1.86
C LEU A 365 -19.70 17.46 2.51
N GLU A 366 -20.14 18.47 1.75
CA GLU A 366 -20.39 19.81 2.31
C GLU A 366 -21.64 19.87 3.22
N GLN A 367 -22.55 18.93 3.04
CA GLN A 367 -23.78 18.84 3.83
C GLN A 367 -23.64 17.93 5.04
N LEU A 368 -22.49 17.25 5.20
CA LEU A 368 -22.25 16.35 6.32
C LEU A 368 -22.52 17.05 7.67
N ARG A 369 -23.35 16.41 8.48
CA ARG A 369 -23.59 16.79 9.87
C ARG A 369 -23.42 15.55 10.74
N LEU A 370 -22.75 15.70 11.85
CA LEU A 370 -22.63 14.67 12.87
C LEU A 370 -23.46 15.09 14.09
N ALA A 371 -24.13 14.15 14.73
CA ALA A 371 -24.90 14.42 15.93
C ALA A 371 -24.01 15.06 17.00
N TRP A 372 -24.54 16.10 17.68
CA TRP A 372 -23.90 16.87 18.75
C TRP A 372 -22.70 17.74 18.35
N TYR A 373 -22.30 17.76 17.07
CA TYR A 373 -21.30 18.69 16.57
C TYR A 373 -21.98 19.84 15.81
N ASN A 374 -21.58 21.06 16.13
CA ASN A 374 -22.17 22.25 15.53
C ASN A 374 -21.73 22.49 14.08
N TYR A 375 -20.53 22.02 13.75
CA TYR A 375 -19.91 22.27 12.46
C TYR A 375 -18.94 21.15 12.10
N ILE A 376 -18.95 20.74 10.86
CA ILE A 376 -17.96 19.87 10.23
C ILE A 376 -17.35 20.66 9.08
N ASP A 377 -16.03 20.77 9.05
CA ASP A 377 -15.31 21.50 8.00
C ASP A 377 -15.38 20.74 6.67
N PRO A 378 -16.06 21.28 5.64
CA PRO A 378 -16.21 20.58 4.36
C PRO A 378 -14.89 20.40 3.61
N ASP A 379 -13.99 21.39 3.68
CA ASP A 379 -12.70 21.32 2.99
C ASP A 379 -11.80 20.28 3.64
N LYS A 380 -11.79 20.24 4.96
CA LYS A 380 -11.07 19.22 5.71
C LYS A 380 -11.65 17.82 5.47
N THR A 381 -12.97 17.69 5.39
CA THR A 381 -13.65 16.43 5.04
C THR A 381 -13.22 15.95 3.65
N VAL A 382 -13.22 16.83 2.67
CA VAL A 382 -12.75 16.53 1.29
C VAL A 382 -11.27 16.13 1.29
N GLU A 383 -10.43 16.88 2.00
CA GLU A 383 -8.99 16.58 2.12
C GLU A 383 -8.75 15.19 2.70
N ILE A 384 -9.47 14.84 3.79
CA ILE A 384 -9.39 13.53 4.43
C ILE A 384 -9.84 12.42 3.46
N CYS A 385 -11.00 12.55 2.82
CA CYS A 385 -11.51 11.53 1.89
C CYS A 385 -10.52 11.30 0.73
N ASN A 386 -9.92 12.37 0.20
CA ASN A 386 -8.92 12.26 -0.86
C ASN A 386 -7.60 11.67 -0.35
N TYR A 387 -7.17 11.99 0.86
CA TYR A 387 -6.01 11.34 1.48
C TYR A 387 -6.24 9.82 1.63
N LEU A 388 -7.41 9.42 2.17
CA LEU A 388 -7.77 8.01 2.33
C LEU A 388 -7.80 7.28 0.98
N LYS A 389 -8.33 7.92 -0.07
CA LYS A 389 -8.37 7.37 -1.43
C LYS A 389 -6.96 7.19 -2.02
N ALA A 390 -6.10 8.20 -1.88
CA ALA A 390 -4.73 8.14 -2.37
C ALA A 390 -3.88 7.06 -1.68
N HIS A 391 -4.25 6.66 -0.44
CA HIS A 391 -3.53 5.68 0.36
C HIS A 391 -4.34 4.40 0.62
N ALA A 392 -5.39 4.14 -0.15
CA ALA A 392 -6.38 3.10 0.11
C ALA A 392 -5.78 1.70 0.35
N GLY A 393 -4.71 1.35 -0.38
CA GLY A 393 -4.02 0.05 -0.23
C GLY A 393 -3.20 -0.11 1.06
N SER A 394 -3.05 0.94 1.88
CA SER A 394 -2.16 0.90 3.07
C SER A 394 -2.65 1.72 4.26
N VAL A 395 -3.78 2.41 4.13
CA VAL A 395 -4.27 3.32 5.17
C VAL A 395 -5.07 2.60 6.23
N PHE A 396 -5.76 1.51 5.90
CA PHE A 396 -6.62 0.79 6.83
C PHE A 396 -5.94 -0.48 7.36
N ILE A 397 -6.03 -0.69 8.67
CA ILE A 397 -5.42 -1.82 9.38
C ILE A 397 -6.49 -2.50 10.23
N ASN A 398 -6.70 -3.78 9.98
CA ASN A 398 -7.49 -4.64 10.85
C ASN A 398 -6.72 -4.95 12.13
N ILE A 399 -7.29 -4.67 13.29
CA ILE A 399 -6.68 -4.98 14.60
C ILE A 399 -7.18 -6.31 15.19
N TYR A 400 -8.20 -6.91 14.58
CA TYR A 400 -8.75 -8.22 14.93
C TYR A 400 -8.63 -9.18 13.75
N THR A 401 -8.30 -10.43 14.05
CA THR A 401 -8.25 -11.52 13.07
C THR A 401 -9.64 -11.91 12.59
N GLU A 402 -9.75 -12.57 11.45
CA GLU A 402 -11.04 -13.06 10.95
C GLU A 402 -11.70 -14.06 11.91
N SER A 403 -10.91 -14.89 12.61
CA SER A 403 -11.43 -15.79 13.65
C SER A 403 -12.08 -15.02 14.80
N GLU A 404 -11.47 -13.91 15.25
CA GLU A 404 -12.06 -13.03 16.28
C GLU A 404 -13.33 -12.34 15.79
N LYS A 405 -13.37 -11.92 14.52
CA LYS A 405 -14.54 -11.30 13.88
C LYS A 405 -15.66 -12.31 13.63
N GLN A 406 -15.34 -13.59 13.42
CA GLN A 406 -16.34 -14.65 13.34
C GLN A 406 -16.96 -14.96 14.72
N ALA A 407 -16.13 -14.93 15.76
CA ALA A 407 -16.60 -15.13 17.14
C ALA A 407 -17.42 -13.95 17.67
N ASP A 408 -17.07 -12.73 17.29
CA ASP A 408 -17.83 -11.50 17.59
C ASP A 408 -17.91 -10.61 16.33
N PRO A 409 -19.00 -10.71 15.54
CA PRO A 409 -19.15 -9.95 14.30
C PRO A 409 -19.07 -8.41 14.46
N ARG A 410 -19.30 -7.86 15.67
CA ARG A 410 -19.17 -6.43 15.94
C ARG A 410 -17.72 -5.94 15.77
N LYS A 411 -16.74 -6.85 15.85
CA LYS A 411 -15.31 -6.55 15.57
C LYS A 411 -15.03 -6.19 14.11
N ARG A 412 -16.02 -6.32 13.21
CA ARG A 412 -15.95 -5.78 11.84
C ARG A 412 -16.16 -4.27 11.79
N ASP A 413 -16.67 -3.67 12.86
CA ASP A 413 -16.97 -2.25 12.96
C ASP A 413 -15.83 -1.46 13.64
N THR A 414 -14.61 -2.00 13.60
CA THR A 414 -13.42 -1.38 14.19
C THR A 414 -12.19 -1.55 13.32
N GLY A 415 -11.21 -0.67 13.52
CA GLY A 415 -9.92 -0.70 12.83
C GLY A 415 -9.14 0.60 13.00
N LEU A 416 -7.92 0.60 12.51
CA LEU A 416 -7.05 1.77 12.53
C LEU A 416 -6.91 2.36 11.14
N PHE A 417 -7.04 3.68 11.03
CA PHE A 417 -6.65 4.44 9.85
C PHE A 417 -5.28 5.07 10.11
N PHE A 418 -4.29 4.68 9.32
CA PHE A 418 -2.90 5.10 9.48
C PHE A 418 -2.55 6.27 8.57
N PHE A 419 -2.37 7.44 9.16
CA PHE A 419 -1.84 8.66 8.53
C PHE A 419 -0.32 8.69 8.74
N ARG A 420 0.41 8.35 7.69
CA ARG A 420 1.87 8.17 7.77
C ARG A 420 2.60 9.49 7.88
N GLY A 421 3.53 9.55 8.83
CA GLY A 421 4.53 10.61 8.96
C GLY A 421 5.89 10.16 8.41
N LYS A 422 6.96 10.62 9.06
CA LYS A 422 8.33 10.20 8.71
C LYS A 422 8.60 8.78 9.22
N PRO A 423 9.27 7.92 8.43
CA PRO A 423 9.69 6.60 8.89
C PRO A 423 10.49 6.69 10.20
N GLY A 424 10.15 5.83 11.16
CA GLY A 424 10.79 5.79 12.47
C GLY A 424 10.40 6.93 13.43
N ALA A 425 9.49 7.83 13.03
CA ALA A 425 8.94 8.82 13.95
C ALA A 425 8.04 8.15 15.01
N PRO A 426 7.91 8.72 16.22
CA PRO A 426 6.95 8.25 17.21
C PRO A 426 5.53 8.39 16.70
N PHE A 427 4.60 7.66 17.34
CA PHE A 427 3.22 7.66 16.90
C PHE A 427 2.25 8.29 17.90
N ALA A 428 1.11 8.72 17.37
CA ALA A 428 -0.05 9.17 18.11
C ALA A 428 -1.25 8.28 17.79
N VAL A 429 -2.10 7.96 18.79
CA VAL A 429 -3.42 7.34 18.54
C VAL A 429 -4.49 8.36 18.84
N CYS A 430 -5.25 8.75 17.80
CA CYS A 430 -6.32 9.74 17.85
C CYS A 430 -7.69 9.04 18.01
N ASN A 431 -8.42 9.40 19.06
CA ASN A 431 -9.70 8.80 19.40
C ASN A 431 -10.80 9.86 19.29
N ALA A 432 -11.84 9.58 18.52
CA ALA A 432 -12.92 10.53 18.32
C ALA A 432 -13.92 10.53 19.46
N GLY A 433 -14.66 11.64 19.60
CA GLY A 433 -15.84 11.75 20.43
C GLY A 433 -17.07 11.05 19.83
N GLY A 434 -18.24 11.27 20.44
CA GLY A 434 -19.53 10.68 20.08
C GLY A 434 -20.23 10.03 21.28
N ALA A 435 -19.87 10.43 22.49
CA ALA A 435 -20.49 10.03 23.77
C ALA A 435 -20.56 8.50 24.01
N PHE A 436 -19.69 7.71 23.37
CA PHE A 436 -19.78 6.24 23.31
C PHE A 436 -21.07 5.71 22.68
N ALA A 437 -21.72 6.50 21.84
CA ALA A 437 -22.87 6.08 21.04
C ALA A 437 -22.49 5.87 19.57
N TYR A 438 -21.48 6.60 19.09
CA TYR A 438 -20.90 6.47 17.76
C TYR A 438 -19.46 7.03 17.74
N VAL A 439 -18.78 6.95 16.60
CA VAL A 439 -17.41 7.47 16.42
C VAL A 439 -17.43 8.66 15.46
N GLY A 440 -17.22 9.86 15.99
CA GLY A 440 -17.20 11.12 15.23
C GLY A 440 -15.87 11.39 14.52
N ALA A 441 -15.33 10.40 13.77
CA ALA A 441 -13.98 10.41 13.26
C ALA A 441 -13.67 11.61 12.36
N MET A 442 -14.59 12.02 11.50
CA MET A 442 -14.44 13.16 10.60
C MET A 442 -14.28 14.51 11.32
N HIS A 443 -14.55 14.56 12.61
CA HIS A 443 -14.37 15.77 13.41
C HIS A 443 -13.21 15.68 14.41
N ASP A 444 -13.11 14.57 15.14
CA ASP A 444 -12.27 14.48 16.34
C ASP A 444 -11.04 13.56 16.22
N SER A 445 -10.86 12.79 15.14
CA SER A 445 -9.69 11.93 15.00
C SER A 445 -9.00 12.04 13.63
N PHE A 446 -9.71 11.90 12.51
CA PHE A 446 -9.10 12.02 11.18
C PHE A 446 -8.42 13.38 10.96
N PRO A 447 -9.04 14.53 11.28
CA PRO A 447 -8.37 15.82 11.12
C PRO A 447 -7.07 15.92 11.92
N HIS A 448 -7.09 15.46 13.17
CA HIS A 448 -5.93 15.47 14.06
C HIS A 448 -4.81 14.57 13.55
N ALA A 449 -5.15 13.33 13.14
CA ALA A 449 -4.19 12.38 12.60
C ALA A 449 -3.55 12.89 11.28
N LEU A 450 -4.35 13.51 10.41
CA LEU A 450 -3.86 14.10 9.17
C LEU A 450 -2.88 15.25 9.45
N GLU A 451 -3.23 16.19 10.36
CA GLU A 451 -2.34 17.31 10.68
C GLU A 451 -1.05 16.83 11.37
N LEU A 452 -1.13 15.86 12.28
CA LEU A 452 0.05 15.26 12.90
C LEU A 452 0.96 14.59 11.86
N SER A 453 0.39 13.93 10.86
CA SER A 453 1.17 13.30 9.78
C SER A 453 1.91 14.32 8.93
N LYS A 454 1.30 15.46 8.62
CA LYS A 454 1.94 16.59 7.92
C LYS A 454 3.11 17.17 8.71
N LEU A 455 3.05 17.14 10.04
CA LEU A 455 4.14 17.54 10.92
C LEU A 455 5.25 16.48 10.99
N GLY A 456 5.04 15.30 10.40
CA GLY A 456 6.00 14.21 10.32
C GLY A 456 5.87 13.15 11.41
N TYR A 457 4.81 13.17 12.23
CA TYR A 457 4.50 12.10 13.19
C TYR A 457 3.66 11.02 12.53
N ASN A 458 3.86 9.78 12.92
CA ASN A 458 2.94 8.71 12.55
C ASN A 458 1.67 8.84 13.39
N ALA A 459 0.50 8.86 12.77
CA ALA A 459 -0.75 9.04 13.49
C ALA A 459 -1.78 7.98 13.08
N PHE A 460 -2.44 7.39 14.05
CA PHE A 460 -3.49 6.41 13.86
C PHE A 460 -4.80 6.97 14.38
N ALA A 461 -5.85 6.91 13.57
CA ALA A 461 -7.19 7.23 14.01
C ALA A 461 -7.96 5.91 14.24
N LEU A 462 -8.42 5.69 15.46
CA LEU A 462 -9.16 4.48 15.84
C LEU A 462 -10.64 4.65 15.55
N ILE A 463 -11.22 3.74 14.79
CA ILE A 463 -12.65 3.47 14.79
C ILE A 463 -12.88 2.36 15.81
N TYR A 464 -13.65 2.64 16.84
CA TYR A 464 -13.87 1.74 17.96
C TYR A 464 -15.34 1.34 18.07
N ARG A 465 -15.61 0.21 18.67
CA ARG A 465 -16.98 -0.19 19.04
C ARG A 465 -17.42 0.62 20.28
N PRO A 466 -18.54 1.34 20.24
CA PRO A 466 -18.96 2.20 21.36
C PRO A 466 -19.01 1.50 22.71
N ASP A 467 -19.50 0.26 22.77
CA ASP A 467 -19.63 -0.52 24.01
C ASP A 467 -18.28 -1.08 24.50
N ASP A 468 -17.32 -1.30 23.58
CA ASP A 468 -16.04 -1.94 23.85
C ASP A 468 -14.84 -1.00 23.59
N ALA A 469 -15.06 0.31 23.70
CA ALA A 469 -14.10 1.35 23.26
C ALA A 469 -12.72 1.26 23.92
N TYR A 470 -12.66 0.93 25.20
CA TYR A 470 -11.39 0.78 25.91
C TYR A 470 -10.66 -0.50 25.51
N GLU A 471 -11.39 -1.59 25.23
CA GLU A 471 -10.83 -2.84 24.71
C GLU A 471 -10.20 -2.60 23.35
N ASP A 472 -10.91 -1.94 22.44
CA ASP A 472 -10.42 -1.64 21.10
C ASP A 472 -9.19 -0.73 21.12
N LEU A 473 -9.17 0.29 21.99
CA LEU A 473 -7.98 1.14 22.14
C LEU A 473 -6.80 0.37 22.74
N ALA A 474 -7.02 -0.49 23.73
CA ALA A 474 -5.99 -1.33 24.30
C ALA A 474 -5.43 -2.31 23.25
N ARG A 475 -6.32 -2.92 22.45
CA ARG A 475 -5.94 -3.78 21.31
C ARG A 475 -5.14 -3.03 20.26
N ALA A 476 -5.55 -1.80 19.91
CA ALA A 476 -4.87 -0.95 18.95
C ALA A 476 -3.44 -0.61 19.41
N ILE A 477 -3.26 -0.21 20.67
CA ILE A 477 -1.95 0.08 21.25
C ILE A 477 -1.05 -1.17 21.18
N ALA A 478 -1.55 -2.32 21.62
CA ALA A 478 -0.79 -3.57 21.58
C ALA A 478 -0.43 -3.95 20.14
N TYR A 479 -1.37 -3.85 19.19
CA TYR A 479 -1.14 -4.13 17.78
C TYR A 479 -0.03 -3.27 17.20
N ILE A 480 -0.06 -1.96 17.43
CA ILE A 480 0.96 -1.03 16.90
C ILE A 480 2.34 -1.39 17.48
N HIS A 481 2.43 -1.70 18.77
CA HIS A 481 3.68 -2.11 19.40
C HIS A 481 4.22 -3.41 18.83
N ASP A 482 3.36 -4.42 18.61
CA ASP A 482 3.76 -5.73 18.08
C ASP A 482 4.19 -5.66 16.59
N HIS A 483 3.74 -4.65 15.87
CA HIS A 483 4.00 -4.48 14.44
C HIS A 483 4.81 -3.20 14.13
N ALA A 484 5.49 -2.62 15.12
CA ALA A 484 6.14 -1.32 14.98
C ALA A 484 7.17 -1.27 13.85
N ASP A 485 7.99 -2.30 13.71
CA ASP A 485 8.99 -2.42 12.63
C ASP A 485 8.31 -2.47 11.27
N LYS A 486 7.26 -3.29 11.13
CA LYS A 486 6.47 -3.42 9.90
C LYS A 486 5.75 -2.11 9.54
N LEU A 487 5.25 -1.39 10.53
CA LEU A 487 4.59 -0.11 10.36
C LEU A 487 5.57 1.04 10.13
N GLY A 488 6.85 0.84 10.43
CA GLY A 488 7.89 1.87 10.34
C GLY A 488 7.73 2.97 11.39
N VAL A 489 7.27 2.64 12.60
CA VAL A 489 7.02 3.60 13.68
C VAL A 489 7.92 3.34 14.89
N SER A 490 8.28 4.41 15.63
CA SER A 490 8.93 4.27 16.92
C SER A 490 7.90 4.05 18.02
N VAL A 491 8.07 3.00 18.82
CA VAL A 491 7.24 2.75 20.02
C VAL A 491 7.65 3.60 21.20
N SER A 492 8.84 4.19 21.16
CA SER A 492 9.31 5.08 22.21
C SER A 492 8.63 6.43 22.11
N GLY A 493 8.09 6.90 23.23
CA GLY A 493 7.53 8.24 23.32
C GLY A 493 6.20 8.43 22.59
N TYR A 494 5.39 7.41 22.40
CA TYR A 494 4.06 7.54 21.78
C TYR A 494 3.09 8.35 22.63
N SER A 495 2.00 8.82 22.03
CA SER A 495 0.98 9.64 22.69
C SER A 495 -0.45 9.18 22.38
N LEU A 496 -1.39 9.50 23.28
CA LEU A 496 -2.81 9.24 23.10
C LEU A 496 -3.59 10.56 23.05
N TRP A 497 -4.38 10.73 22.02
CA TRP A 497 -5.13 11.95 21.74
C TRP A 497 -6.62 11.66 21.69
N GLY A 498 -7.44 12.64 22.04
CA GLY A 498 -8.86 12.49 21.81
C GLY A 498 -9.71 13.72 22.14
N GLY A 499 -10.91 13.74 21.52
CA GLY A 499 -11.98 14.70 21.80
C GLY A 499 -13.13 14.07 22.56
N SER A 500 -13.72 14.75 23.52
CA SER A 500 -14.94 14.33 24.25
C SER A 500 -14.82 12.90 24.85
N ALA A 501 -15.58 11.93 24.40
CA ALA A 501 -15.46 10.52 24.79
C ALA A 501 -14.07 9.96 24.45
N GLY A 502 -13.50 10.29 23.30
CA GLY A 502 -12.16 9.89 22.91
C GLY A 502 -11.08 10.44 23.85
N ALA A 503 -11.23 11.66 24.36
CA ALA A 503 -10.34 12.22 25.37
C ALA A 503 -10.38 11.43 26.68
N ARG A 504 -11.57 10.94 27.08
CA ARG A 504 -11.70 10.03 28.22
C ARG A 504 -11.00 8.69 27.95
N MET A 505 -11.12 8.14 26.73
CA MET A 505 -10.40 6.93 26.33
C MET A 505 -8.88 7.13 26.44
N ALA A 506 -8.36 8.23 25.88
CA ALA A 506 -6.94 8.58 25.95
C ALA A 506 -6.46 8.70 27.40
N ALA A 507 -7.22 9.36 28.27
CA ALA A 507 -6.89 9.49 29.68
C ALA A 507 -6.89 8.16 30.45
N VAL A 508 -7.87 7.29 30.18
CA VAL A 508 -7.95 5.96 30.83
C VAL A 508 -6.80 5.07 30.40
N LEU A 509 -6.51 4.97 29.12
CA LEU A 509 -5.41 4.13 28.61
C LEU A 509 -4.02 4.78 28.77
N GLY A 510 -3.95 6.09 29.03
CA GLY A 510 -2.74 6.78 29.46
C GLY A 510 -2.35 6.46 30.91
N ASN A 511 -3.24 5.84 31.68
CA ASN A 511 -2.94 5.31 32.99
C ASN A 511 -2.27 3.93 32.86
N ALA A 512 -1.05 3.77 33.42
CA ALA A 512 -0.26 2.57 33.25
C ALA A 512 -0.92 1.31 33.82
N ASP A 513 -1.70 1.41 34.90
CA ASP A 513 -2.37 0.26 35.51
C ASP A 513 -3.57 -0.19 34.68
N TYR A 514 -4.35 0.74 34.14
CA TYR A 514 -5.46 0.42 33.22
C TYR A 514 -4.97 -0.20 31.92
N LEU A 515 -3.86 0.31 31.34
CA LEU A 515 -3.26 -0.27 30.15
C LEU A 515 -2.86 -1.72 30.39
N ARG A 516 -2.16 -2.01 31.50
CA ARG A 516 -1.77 -3.36 31.90
C ARG A 516 -2.96 -4.27 32.14
N GLN A 517 -3.99 -3.76 32.82
CA GLN A 517 -5.20 -4.53 33.12
C GLN A 517 -5.94 -4.96 31.85
N LEU A 518 -6.10 -4.05 30.89
CA LEU A 518 -6.87 -4.31 29.68
C LEU A 518 -6.10 -5.12 28.64
N THR A 519 -4.78 -4.93 28.56
CA THR A 519 -3.93 -5.68 27.61
C THR A 519 -3.42 -7.02 28.18
N GLY A 520 -3.38 -7.17 29.50
CA GLY A 520 -2.70 -8.29 30.17
C GLY A 520 -1.16 -8.26 30.02
N ARG A 521 -0.59 -7.13 29.52
CA ARG A 521 0.83 -7.01 29.16
C ARG A 521 1.54 -6.00 30.06
N ILE A 522 2.69 -6.41 30.58
CA ILE A 522 3.56 -5.59 31.42
C ILE A 522 4.72 -4.95 30.65
N ASP A 523 4.95 -5.40 29.43
CA ASP A 523 6.02 -4.95 28.54
C ASP A 523 5.65 -3.71 27.73
N LEU A 524 4.34 -3.38 27.63
CA LEU A 524 3.91 -2.18 26.94
C LEU A 524 4.28 -0.94 27.75
N PRO A 525 5.03 0.03 27.16
CA PRO A 525 5.33 1.27 27.84
C PRO A 525 4.06 2.13 27.99
N GLN A 526 4.05 2.96 29.02
CA GLN A 526 3.05 4.01 29.14
C GLN A 526 3.22 5.05 28.05
N ALA A 527 2.13 5.67 27.58
CA ALA A 527 2.19 6.82 26.70
C ALA A 527 3.00 7.95 27.36
N SER A 528 3.87 8.62 26.60
CA SER A 528 4.64 9.77 27.10
C SER A 528 3.76 11.00 27.36
N ALA A 529 2.66 11.13 26.60
CA ALA A 529 1.69 12.19 26.81
C ALA A 529 0.27 11.75 26.45
N VAL A 530 -0.69 12.35 27.14
CA VAL A 530 -2.12 12.30 26.85
C VAL A 530 -2.59 13.70 26.47
N VAL A 531 -3.30 13.83 25.36
CA VAL A 531 -3.89 15.09 24.89
C VAL A 531 -5.40 14.98 24.91
N MET A 532 -6.04 15.82 25.72
CA MET A 532 -7.47 15.79 26.00
C MET A 532 -8.17 17.05 25.52
N GLN A 533 -9.21 16.91 24.71
CA GLN A 533 -10.10 18.01 24.38
C GLN A 533 -11.49 17.80 25.02
N TYR A 534 -12.03 18.84 25.56
CA TYR A 534 -13.42 19.02 26.01
C TYR A 534 -14.09 17.74 26.60
N THR A 535 -13.53 17.20 27.69
CA THR A 535 -14.13 16.03 28.40
C THR A 535 -14.39 16.33 29.88
N GLY A 536 -15.45 15.73 30.41
CA GLY A 536 -15.77 15.81 31.84
C GLY A 536 -15.05 14.78 32.73
N TYR A 537 -14.05 14.04 32.19
CA TYR A 537 -13.34 13.03 32.96
C TYR A 537 -12.43 13.65 34.02
N GLY A 538 -12.73 13.39 35.29
CA GLY A 538 -12.09 14.03 36.44
C GLY A 538 -11.22 13.12 37.33
N THR A 539 -11.15 11.80 37.04
CA THR A 539 -10.35 10.86 37.86
C THR A 539 -8.85 11.16 37.76
N VAL A 540 -8.13 11.09 38.88
CA VAL A 540 -6.71 11.39 39.01
C VAL A 540 -6.01 10.20 39.68
N SER A 541 -4.85 9.79 39.16
CA SER A 541 -4.04 8.69 39.70
C SER A 541 -2.54 9.02 39.57
N PRO A 542 -1.70 8.54 40.49
CA PRO A 542 -0.23 8.63 40.35
C PRO A 542 0.33 7.89 39.13
N GLN A 543 -0.44 7.00 38.53
CA GLN A 543 -0.05 6.22 37.33
C GLN A 543 -0.52 6.85 36.02
N ASP A 544 -1.13 8.05 36.09
CA ASP A 544 -1.52 8.79 34.88
C ASP A 544 -0.28 9.35 34.15
N ALA A 545 -0.38 9.41 32.80
CA ALA A 545 0.64 10.03 31.98
C ALA A 545 0.61 11.56 32.07
N ALA A 546 1.70 12.20 31.66
CA ALA A 546 1.74 13.66 31.44
C ALA A 546 0.57 14.08 30.56
N THR A 547 -0.13 15.15 30.94
CA THR A 547 -1.42 15.49 30.31
C THR A 547 -1.50 16.95 29.86
N TYR A 548 -1.75 17.13 28.56
CA TYR A 548 -2.21 18.40 27.98
C TYR A 548 -3.74 18.37 27.88
N ALA A 549 -4.38 19.47 28.20
CA ALA A 549 -5.83 19.57 28.02
C ALA A 549 -6.28 20.96 27.55
N CYS A 550 -7.28 20.97 26.64
CA CYS A 550 -7.90 22.19 26.18
C CYS A 550 -9.43 22.06 26.10
N VAL A 551 -10.14 23.16 26.43
CA VAL A 551 -11.59 23.19 26.49
C VAL A 551 -12.11 24.62 26.32
N GLY A 552 -13.33 24.77 25.79
CA GLY A 552 -14.02 26.06 25.72
C GLY A 552 -14.70 26.44 27.06
N THR A 553 -14.69 27.71 27.44
CA THR A 553 -15.41 28.17 28.65
C THR A 553 -16.93 28.17 28.45
N GLY A 554 -17.41 28.19 27.20
CA GLY A 554 -18.82 28.07 26.82
C GLY A 554 -19.29 26.62 26.60
N ASP A 555 -18.48 25.60 26.95
CA ASP A 555 -18.83 24.19 26.81
C ASP A 555 -19.95 23.81 27.79
N GLY A 556 -21.15 23.54 27.25
CA GLY A 556 -22.32 23.12 28.00
C GLY A 556 -22.39 21.61 28.30
N ILE A 557 -21.48 20.80 27.73
CA ILE A 557 -21.46 19.34 27.90
C ILE A 557 -20.36 18.94 28.88
N ALA A 558 -19.15 19.46 28.70
CA ALA A 558 -17.98 19.18 29.52
C ALA A 558 -17.52 20.46 30.25
N PRO A 559 -17.91 20.66 31.52
CA PRO A 559 -17.53 21.85 32.27
C PRO A 559 -16.00 22.01 32.30
N TRP A 560 -15.49 23.13 31.79
CA TRP A 560 -14.05 23.41 31.76
C TRP A 560 -13.39 23.34 33.13
N SER A 561 -14.15 23.67 34.19
CA SER A 561 -13.71 23.58 35.57
C SER A 561 -13.37 22.16 36.01
N ALA A 562 -14.05 21.13 35.49
CA ALA A 562 -13.76 19.73 35.78
C ALA A 562 -12.41 19.31 35.19
N MET A 563 -12.11 19.70 33.96
CA MET A 563 -10.80 19.46 33.33
C MET A 563 -9.68 20.18 34.07
N ARG A 564 -9.89 21.46 34.42
CA ARG A 564 -8.92 22.24 35.20
C ARG A 564 -8.63 21.58 36.54
N GLN A 565 -9.66 21.12 37.26
CA GLN A 565 -9.51 20.43 38.55
C GLN A 565 -8.70 19.14 38.40
N ARG A 566 -8.97 18.33 37.35
CA ARG A 566 -8.19 17.13 37.04
C ARG A 566 -6.70 17.48 36.87
N LEU A 567 -6.38 18.47 36.03
CA LEU A 567 -4.98 18.83 35.79
C LEU A 567 -4.28 19.40 37.02
N GLN A 568 -5.00 20.14 37.88
CA GLN A 568 -4.48 20.56 39.17
C GLN A 568 -4.17 19.37 40.09
N GLY A 569 -5.04 18.34 40.06
CA GLY A 569 -4.82 17.11 40.81
C GLY A 569 -3.59 16.34 40.31
N LEU A 570 -3.40 16.22 38.98
CA LEU A 570 -2.22 15.58 38.37
C LEU A 570 -0.94 16.36 38.73
N SER A 571 -0.98 17.68 38.59
CA SER A 571 0.15 18.55 38.96
C SER A 571 0.54 18.42 40.43
N ALA A 572 -0.45 18.26 41.33
CA ALA A 572 -0.21 18.03 42.75
C ALA A 572 0.47 16.69 43.03
N LEU A 573 0.36 15.71 42.13
CA LEU A 573 1.07 14.42 42.16
C LEU A 573 2.44 14.48 41.48
N GLY A 574 2.86 15.66 40.99
CA GLY A 574 4.12 15.83 40.29
C GLY A 574 4.10 15.41 38.83
N ILE A 575 2.94 15.11 38.25
CA ILE A 575 2.78 14.76 36.84
C ILE A 575 2.74 16.03 36.00
N PRO A 576 3.55 16.14 34.92
CA PRO A 576 3.54 17.31 34.03
C PRO A 576 2.15 17.56 33.42
N THR A 577 1.70 18.83 33.47
CA THR A 577 0.39 19.21 32.92
C THR A 577 0.45 20.58 32.22
N GLU A 578 -0.35 20.74 31.17
CA GLU A 578 -0.61 22.01 30.50
C GLU A 578 -2.12 22.16 30.26
N PHE A 579 -2.69 23.31 30.59
CA PHE A 579 -4.14 23.53 30.50
C PHE A 579 -4.50 24.83 29.80
N HIS A 580 -5.36 24.74 28.78
CA HIS A 580 -5.87 25.88 28.02
C HIS A 580 -7.39 25.95 28.07
N ALA A 581 -7.93 27.09 28.49
CA ALA A 581 -9.35 27.38 28.45
C ALA A 581 -9.61 28.51 27.45
N TYR A 582 -10.40 28.23 26.42
CA TYR A 582 -10.69 29.17 25.33
C TYR A 582 -12.03 29.87 25.60
N ASP A 583 -11.98 31.20 25.69
CA ASP A 583 -13.15 31.97 26.11
C ASP A 583 -14.33 31.86 25.13
N GLY A 584 -15.51 31.59 25.67
CA GLY A 584 -16.77 31.49 24.94
C GLY A 584 -16.89 30.30 23.98
N LEU A 585 -15.84 29.50 23.77
CA LEU A 585 -15.87 28.42 22.80
C LEU A 585 -16.78 27.27 23.29
N PRO A 586 -17.69 26.75 22.44
CA PRO A 586 -18.58 25.64 22.80
C PRO A 586 -17.87 24.29 22.72
N HIS A 587 -18.59 23.21 23.08
CA HIS A 587 -18.14 21.83 22.94
C HIS A 587 -17.84 21.46 21.49
N GLY A 588 -16.80 20.64 21.25
CA GLY A 588 -16.54 20.06 19.93
C GLY A 588 -15.98 21.05 18.92
N PHE A 589 -14.91 21.77 19.25
CA PHE A 589 -14.27 22.71 18.31
C PHE A 589 -13.25 22.05 17.36
N GLY A 590 -12.97 20.75 17.48
CA GLY A 590 -12.06 20.01 16.60
C GLY A 590 -10.67 20.66 16.50
N LEU A 591 -10.21 20.99 15.28
CA LEU A 591 -8.94 21.69 15.07
C LEU A 591 -8.97 23.17 15.52
N GLY A 592 -10.13 23.72 15.84
CA GLY A 592 -10.27 25.12 16.26
C GLY A 592 -10.03 26.16 15.17
N THR A 593 -9.95 25.77 13.91
CA THR A 593 -9.66 26.65 12.77
C THR A 593 -10.64 27.83 12.72
N GLY A 594 -10.11 29.06 12.61
CA GLY A 594 -10.91 30.28 12.59
C GLY A 594 -11.52 30.65 13.94
N THR A 595 -11.12 30.01 15.04
CA THR A 595 -11.58 30.30 16.40
C THR A 595 -10.43 30.74 17.31
N VAL A 596 -10.75 31.11 18.55
CA VAL A 596 -9.73 31.43 19.57
C VAL A 596 -8.87 30.23 19.98
N ALA A 597 -9.23 29.01 19.57
CA ALA A 597 -8.45 27.79 19.79
C ALA A 597 -7.50 27.47 18.63
N GLU A 598 -7.47 28.26 17.57
CA GLU A 598 -6.56 28.01 16.45
C GLU A 598 -5.10 27.91 16.92
N GLY A 599 -4.41 26.86 16.48
CA GLY A 599 -3.02 26.59 16.89
C GLY A 599 -2.85 25.67 18.11
N TRP A 600 -3.92 25.30 18.80
CA TRP A 600 -3.84 24.42 19.98
C TRP A 600 -3.11 23.09 19.72
N LEU A 601 -3.24 22.54 18.50
CA LEU A 601 -2.58 21.28 18.14
C LEU A 601 -1.06 21.41 18.16
N ALA A 602 -0.53 22.55 17.69
CA ALA A 602 0.90 22.83 17.76
C ALA A 602 1.40 22.98 19.21
N ASP A 603 0.58 23.54 20.09
CA ASP A 603 0.87 23.66 21.53
C ASP A 603 0.92 22.27 22.17
N ALA A 604 -0.05 21.42 21.87
CA ALA A 604 -0.08 20.04 22.35
C ALA A 604 1.10 19.21 21.83
N VAL A 605 1.53 19.43 20.58
CA VAL A 605 2.74 18.78 20.02
C VAL A 605 3.99 19.23 20.79
N ARG A 606 4.15 20.54 21.08
CA ARG A 606 5.28 21.00 21.89
C ARG A 606 5.29 20.36 23.28
N PHE A 607 4.12 20.29 23.92
CA PHE A 607 3.99 19.60 25.21
C PHE A 607 4.42 18.13 25.09
N TRP A 608 3.91 17.40 24.10
CA TRP A 608 4.29 16.01 23.87
C TRP A 608 5.79 15.84 23.64
N GLU A 609 6.39 16.67 22.77
CA GLU A 609 7.84 16.65 22.52
C GLU A 609 8.67 16.83 23.80
N ALA A 610 8.24 17.70 24.70
CA ALA A 610 8.92 17.91 25.98
C ALA A 610 8.88 16.67 26.89
N GLN A 611 7.86 15.81 26.76
CA GLN A 611 7.74 14.58 27.55
C GLN A 611 8.53 13.39 26.96
N LYS A 612 8.95 13.46 25.70
CA LYS A 612 9.78 12.41 25.08
C LYS A 612 11.25 12.51 25.47
N ALA A 613 11.70 13.68 25.89
CA ALA A 613 13.11 13.95 26.23
C ALA A 613 13.49 13.54 27.65
N GLY A 614 12.56 13.06 28.45
CA GLY A 614 12.77 12.50 29.79
C GLY A 614 12.70 11.01 29.76
#